data_d37cbe5b197823bd2bcbbea0542e2a52
#
_entry.id   d37cbe5b197823bd2bcbbea0542e2a52
#
_cell.length_a   1.000
_cell.length_b   1.000
_cell.length_c   1.000
_cell.angle_alpha   90.00
_cell.angle_beta   90.00
_cell.angle_gamma   90.00
#
_symmetry.space_group_name_H-M   'P 1'
#
loop_
_entity.id
_entity.type
_entity.pdbx_description
1 polymer ?
#
loop_
_entity_poly.entity_id
_entity_poly.type
_entity_poly.pdbx_seq_one_letter_code
_entity_poly.pdbx_strand_id
1 'polypeptide(L)'
;MIITDPVGNPIATQTSMRGFGALSSKVRGLRVIACAAQVMAWVAHGKLSGYYSYDLNAWDVAAGALLIEEAGGQVTDMNSVPFTLRTRDMLCSQGGNVHRDILSTLASVDALTYEEESCQLPDFLNLRRTKLEVDAPPKSYWYDSRGQN
;
A
#
# COMPACT_ATOMS: atom_id res chain seq x y z
N MET A 1 -2.23 16.24 -3.09
CA MET A 1 -3.11 15.07 -3.35
C MET A 1 -2.46 13.84 -2.76
N ILE A 2 -3.23 13.01 -2.10
CA ILE A 2 -2.78 11.74 -1.50
C ILE A 2 -3.55 10.60 -2.17
N ILE A 3 -2.92 9.44 -2.28
CA ILE A 3 -3.49 8.21 -2.84
C ILE A 3 -3.36 7.09 -1.84
N THR A 4 -4.34 6.21 -1.82
CA THR A 4 -4.29 4.89 -1.18
C THR A 4 -4.93 3.86 -2.08
N ASP A 5 -4.68 2.60 -1.80
CA ASP A 5 -5.25 1.48 -2.55
C ASP A 5 -6.07 0.57 -1.62
N PRO A 6 -7.21 0.06 -2.10
CA PRO A 6 -7.80 -1.12 -1.50
C PRO A 6 -6.89 -2.31 -1.84
N VAL A 7 -6.53 -3.08 -0.85
CA VAL A 7 -5.70 -4.27 -0.99
C VAL A 7 -6.55 -5.53 -0.93
N GLY A 8 -6.00 -6.67 -1.33
CA GLY A 8 -6.75 -7.94 -1.34
C GLY A 8 -7.22 -8.42 0.03
N ASN A 9 -6.63 -7.92 1.10
CA ASN A 9 -7.04 -8.19 2.48
C ASN A 9 -8.18 -7.25 2.90
N PRO A 10 -9.38 -7.76 3.27
CA PRO A 10 -10.52 -6.92 3.63
C PRO A 10 -10.29 -6.04 4.87
N ILE A 11 -9.50 -6.51 5.85
CA ILE A 11 -9.22 -5.77 7.08
C ILE A 11 -8.28 -4.61 6.76
N ALA A 12 -7.22 -4.87 6.03
CA ALA A 12 -6.30 -3.84 5.55
C ALA A 12 -7.04 -2.79 4.69
N THR A 13 -8.01 -3.22 3.86
CA THR A 13 -8.87 -2.32 3.09
C THR A 13 -9.71 -1.42 4.00
N GLN A 14 -10.35 -1.98 5.04
CA GLN A 14 -11.13 -1.17 5.99
C GLN A 14 -10.24 -0.15 6.71
N THR A 15 -9.05 -0.56 7.15
CA THR A 15 -8.06 0.31 7.77
C THR A 15 -7.65 1.44 6.83
N SER A 16 -7.35 1.10 5.57
CA SER A 16 -7.06 2.09 4.53
C SER A 16 -8.19 3.10 4.35
N MET A 17 -9.45 2.64 4.34
CA MET A 17 -10.62 3.51 4.17
C MET A 17 -10.88 4.39 5.39
N ARG A 18 -10.59 3.95 6.62
CA ARG A 18 -10.63 4.84 7.80
C ARG A 18 -9.64 6.00 7.64
N GLY A 19 -8.40 5.70 7.26
CA GLY A 19 -7.38 6.70 6.96
C GLY A 19 -7.80 7.66 5.83
N PHE A 20 -8.40 7.11 4.76
CA PHE A 20 -8.94 7.90 3.65
C PHE A 20 -9.99 8.90 4.14
N GLY A 21 -10.96 8.45 4.98
CA GLY A 21 -11.97 9.32 5.57
C GLY A 21 -11.35 10.46 6.39
N ALA A 22 -10.39 10.15 7.26
CA ALA A 22 -9.73 11.14 8.10
C ALA A 22 -8.91 12.18 7.29
N LEU A 23 -8.26 11.75 6.23
CA LEU A 23 -7.48 12.62 5.35
C LEU A 23 -8.36 13.51 4.46
N SER A 24 -9.62 13.11 4.20
CA SER A 24 -10.49 13.79 3.23
C SER A 24 -10.71 15.27 3.52
N SER A 25 -10.75 15.66 4.79
CA SER A 25 -10.93 17.05 5.23
C SER A 25 -9.62 17.85 5.28
N LYS A 26 -8.46 17.19 5.15
CA LYS A 26 -7.14 17.81 5.34
C LYS A 26 -6.38 18.02 4.03
N VAL A 27 -6.81 17.41 2.94
CA VAL A 27 -6.10 17.45 1.67
C VAL A 27 -7.01 17.92 0.53
N ARG A 28 -6.41 18.52 -0.51
CA ARG A 28 -7.16 18.99 -1.68
C ARG A 28 -7.86 17.88 -2.47
N GLY A 29 -7.41 16.66 -2.35
CA GLY A 29 -8.00 15.54 -3.04
C GLY A 29 -7.38 14.22 -2.64
N LEU A 30 -8.23 13.23 -2.60
CA LEU A 30 -7.89 11.83 -2.40
C LEU A 30 -8.29 11.04 -3.63
N ARG A 31 -7.53 10.01 -3.94
CA ARG A 31 -7.82 9.08 -5.03
C ARG A 31 -7.48 7.66 -4.59
N VAL A 32 -8.12 6.72 -5.27
CA VAL A 32 -7.77 5.29 -5.22
C VAL A 32 -7.28 4.92 -6.62
N ILE A 33 -6.05 4.42 -6.70
CA ILE A 33 -5.42 3.98 -7.96
C ILE A 33 -4.65 2.72 -7.63
N ALA A 34 -5.14 1.59 -8.09
CA ALA A 34 -4.60 0.27 -7.79
C ALA A 34 -3.32 -0.03 -8.63
N CYS A 35 -2.29 0.78 -8.46
CA CYS A 35 -0.99 0.59 -9.12
C CYS A 35 0.11 1.28 -8.31
N ALA A 36 0.64 0.61 -7.29
CA ALA A 36 1.65 1.16 -6.38
C ALA A 36 2.85 1.75 -7.12
N ALA A 37 3.45 1.02 -8.05
CA ALA A 37 4.62 1.47 -8.79
C ALA A 37 4.40 2.81 -9.53
N GLN A 38 3.26 2.95 -10.21
CA GLN A 38 2.92 4.19 -10.91
C GLN A 38 2.68 5.36 -9.94
N VAL A 39 1.98 5.10 -8.84
CA VAL A 39 1.68 6.11 -7.84
C VAL A 39 2.96 6.61 -7.17
N MET A 40 3.87 5.70 -6.81
CA MET A 40 5.16 6.03 -6.22
C MET A 40 6.05 6.84 -7.18
N ALA A 41 6.05 6.54 -8.47
CA ALA A 41 6.71 7.36 -9.47
C ALA A 41 6.15 8.80 -9.53
N TRP A 42 4.84 8.98 -9.35
CA TRP A 42 4.23 10.31 -9.27
C TRP A 42 4.58 11.05 -7.97
N VAL A 43 4.74 10.35 -6.85
CA VAL A 43 5.25 10.95 -5.60
C VAL A 43 6.70 11.42 -5.81
N ALA A 44 7.56 10.58 -6.36
CA ALA A 44 8.95 10.93 -6.67
C ALA A 44 9.05 12.14 -7.61
N HIS A 45 8.16 12.23 -8.60
CA HIS A 45 8.11 13.36 -9.55
C HIS A 45 7.51 14.63 -8.94
N GLY A 46 7.00 14.63 -7.71
CA GLY A 46 6.37 15.79 -7.09
C GLY A 46 4.91 16.05 -7.49
N LYS A 47 4.29 15.16 -8.27
CA LYS A 47 2.87 15.27 -8.69
C LYS A 47 1.90 14.94 -7.58
N LEU A 48 2.30 14.10 -6.64
CA LEU A 48 1.53 13.68 -5.49
C LEU A 48 2.28 14.03 -4.20
N SER A 49 1.55 14.37 -3.17
CA SER A 49 2.12 14.68 -1.86
C SER A 49 2.48 13.43 -1.07
N GLY A 50 1.75 12.34 -1.26
CA GLY A 50 2.01 11.07 -0.60
C GLY A 50 1.11 9.93 -1.10
N TYR A 51 1.51 8.73 -0.72
CA TYR A 51 0.79 7.48 -0.95
C TYR A 51 1.00 6.58 0.26
N TYR A 52 -0.06 5.95 0.72
CA TYR A 52 0.00 4.92 1.75
C TYR A 52 -0.80 3.70 1.33
N SER A 53 -0.33 2.56 1.70
CA SER A 53 -1.00 1.28 1.45
C SER A 53 -0.52 0.21 2.42
N TYR A 54 -1.26 -0.87 2.49
CA TYR A 54 -1.05 -1.99 3.38
C TYR A 54 -0.88 -3.27 2.57
N ASP A 55 -0.32 -4.29 3.21
CA ASP A 55 -0.18 -5.64 2.64
C ASP A 55 0.50 -5.69 1.25
N LEU A 56 1.48 -4.82 1.03
CA LEU A 56 2.24 -4.72 -0.21
C LEU A 56 3.33 -5.79 -0.29
N ASN A 57 3.75 -6.12 -1.49
CA ASN A 57 4.90 -6.97 -1.72
C ASN A 57 6.12 -6.16 -2.18
N ALA A 58 7.31 -6.64 -1.87
CA ALA A 58 8.55 -5.95 -2.22
C ALA A 58 8.66 -5.65 -3.73
N TRP A 59 8.21 -6.56 -4.58
CA TRP A 59 8.25 -6.38 -6.04
C TRP A 59 7.32 -5.29 -6.57
N ASP A 60 6.31 -4.90 -5.81
CA ASP A 60 5.39 -3.82 -6.18
C ASP A 60 5.98 -2.44 -5.87
N VAL A 61 6.89 -2.35 -4.90
CA VAL A 61 7.26 -1.07 -4.27
C VAL A 61 8.76 -0.79 -4.22
N ALA A 62 9.64 -1.79 -4.37
CA ALA A 62 11.09 -1.61 -4.20
C ALA A 62 11.67 -0.54 -5.14
N ALA A 63 11.30 -0.57 -6.41
CA ALA A 63 11.77 0.44 -7.37
C ALA A 63 11.21 1.83 -7.06
N GLY A 64 9.94 1.91 -6.66
CA GLY A 64 9.30 3.15 -6.28
C GLY A 64 9.90 3.77 -5.02
N ALA A 65 10.26 2.96 -4.03
CA ALA A 65 10.93 3.41 -2.82
C ALA A 65 12.26 4.07 -3.14
N LEU A 66 13.10 3.41 -3.93
CA LEU A 66 14.37 3.97 -4.37
C LEU A 66 14.18 5.29 -5.14
N LEU A 67 13.23 5.37 -6.06
CA LEU A 67 12.95 6.61 -6.81
C LEU A 67 12.57 7.77 -5.89
N ILE A 68 11.78 7.50 -4.85
CA ILE A 68 11.35 8.53 -3.90
C ILE A 68 12.52 8.99 -3.03
N GLU A 69 13.34 8.07 -2.54
CA GLU A 69 14.53 8.38 -1.75
C GLU A 69 15.55 9.21 -2.55
N GLU A 70 15.84 8.82 -3.78
CA GLU A 70 16.72 9.57 -4.70
C GLU A 70 16.16 10.95 -5.06
N ALA A 71 14.84 11.11 -5.07
CA ALA A 71 14.18 12.41 -5.26
C ALA A 71 14.15 13.27 -3.98
N GLY A 72 14.71 12.80 -2.86
CA GLY A 72 14.72 13.51 -1.56
C GLY A 72 13.40 13.38 -0.79
N GLY A 73 12.53 12.46 -1.17
CA GLY A 73 11.33 12.11 -0.44
C GLY A 73 11.60 11.14 0.71
N GLN A 74 10.55 10.65 1.32
CA GLN A 74 10.63 9.77 2.48
C GLN A 74 9.73 8.55 2.30
N VAL A 75 10.25 7.36 2.65
CA VAL A 75 9.53 6.09 2.63
C VAL A 75 9.75 5.39 3.98
N THR A 76 8.66 5.09 4.69
CA THR A 76 8.71 4.40 5.98
C THR A 76 7.62 3.34 6.06
N ASP A 77 7.70 2.49 7.07
CA ASP A 77 6.53 1.79 7.55
C ASP A 77 5.56 2.75 8.28
N MET A 78 4.44 2.22 8.77
CA MET A 78 3.44 3.02 9.49
C MET A 78 3.87 3.43 10.91
N ASN A 79 5.00 2.90 11.40
CA ASN A 79 5.61 3.25 12.69
C ASN A 79 6.81 4.22 12.54
N SER A 80 6.98 4.82 11.37
CA SER A 80 8.10 5.72 11.05
C SER A 80 9.46 5.02 10.96
N VAL A 81 9.52 3.69 10.88
CA VAL A 81 10.76 2.96 10.64
C VAL A 81 11.10 3.05 9.15
N PRO A 82 12.36 3.31 8.77
CA PRO A 82 12.76 3.35 7.37
C PRO A 82 12.36 2.09 6.59
N PHE A 83 11.97 2.28 5.35
CA PHE A 83 11.55 1.20 4.47
C PHE A 83 12.63 0.12 4.32
N THR A 84 12.18 -1.12 4.27
CA THR A 84 12.98 -2.28 3.88
C THR A 84 12.17 -3.17 2.94
N LEU A 85 12.81 -4.10 2.26
CA LEU A 85 12.12 -5.08 1.40
C LEU A 85 11.17 -6.03 2.16
N ARG A 86 11.15 -5.98 3.48
CA ARG A 86 10.21 -6.72 4.34
C ARG A 86 9.01 -5.88 4.78
N THR A 87 9.04 -4.58 4.52
CA THR A 87 7.96 -3.66 4.86
C THR A 87 6.74 -3.96 4.00
N ARG A 88 5.62 -4.23 4.65
CA ARG A 88 4.34 -4.57 4.00
C ARG A 88 3.38 -3.38 4.00
N ASP A 89 3.37 -2.63 5.08
CA ASP A 89 2.51 -1.48 5.29
C ASP A 89 3.38 -0.23 5.25
N MET A 90 3.11 0.65 4.30
CA MET A 90 4.03 1.74 4.05
C MET A 90 3.33 3.07 3.78
N LEU A 91 4.02 4.13 4.14
CA LEU A 91 3.77 5.49 3.69
C LEU A 91 4.98 6.00 2.92
N CYS A 92 4.73 6.60 1.78
CA CYS A 92 5.73 7.40 1.09
C CYS A 92 5.20 8.81 0.80
N SER A 93 6.08 9.78 0.79
CA SER A 93 5.73 11.18 0.56
C SER A 93 6.93 11.99 0.04
N GLN A 94 6.68 13.26 -0.26
CA GLN A 94 7.73 14.23 -0.57
C GLN A 94 8.60 14.59 0.66
N GLY A 95 8.33 13.97 1.83
CA GLY A 95 9.11 14.18 3.07
C GLY A 95 8.61 15.32 3.96
N GLY A 96 9.37 15.57 5.01
CA GLY A 96 9.15 16.71 5.92
C GLY A 96 7.83 16.65 6.70
N ASN A 97 7.16 17.80 6.79
CA ASN A 97 5.92 17.92 7.54
C ASN A 97 4.78 17.06 6.95
N VAL A 98 4.74 16.93 5.62
CA VAL A 98 3.68 16.17 4.94
C VAL A 98 3.68 14.71 5.40
N HIS A 99 4.85 14.09 5.49
CA HIS A 99 4.98 12.71 5.95
C HIS A 99 4.45 12.53 7.37
N ARG A 100 4.88 13.40 8.28
CA ARG A 100 4.45 13.40 9.69
C ARG A 100 2.94 13.67 9.83
N ASP A 101 2.41 14.62 9.07
CA ASP A 101 0.99 14.99 9.14
C ASP A 101 0.08 13.86 8.64
N ILE A 102 0.51 13.10 7.63
CA ILE A 102 -0.20 11.91 7.19
C ILE A 102 -0.18 10.85 8.28
N LEU A 103 1.00 10.50 8.83
CA LEU A 103 1.10 9.50 9.91
C LEU A 103 0.28 9.89 11.13
N SER A 104 0.35 11.14 11.58
CA SER A 104 -0.43 11.60 12.73
C SER A 104 -1.94 11.53 12.48
N THR A 105 -2.36 11.77 11.24
CA THR A 105 -3.78 11.64 10.87
C THR A 105 -4.22 10.18 10.85
N LEU A 106 -3.42 9.28 10.29
CA LEU A 106 -3.70 7.85 10.30
C LEU A 106 -3.75 7.30 11.73
N ALA A 107 -2.83 7.75 12.60
CA ALA A 107 -2.82 7.39 14.01
C ALA A 107 -4.11 7.81 14.74
N SER A 108 -4.65 8.99 14.43
CA SER A 108 -5.85 9.52 15.09
C SER A 108 -7.14 8.71 14.85
N VAL A 109 -7.11 7.77 13.93
CA VAL A 109 -8.24 6.92 13.54
C VAL A 109 -7.90 5.44 13.55
N ASP A 110 -6.86 5.06 14.28
CA ASP A 110 -6.37 3.68 14.39
C ASP A 110 -6.11 3.04 13.01
N ALA A 111 -5.48 3.80 12.13
CA ALA A 111 -5.16 3.37 10.78
C ALA A 111 -3.65 3.20 10.55
N LEU A 112 -2.84 2.99 11.59
CA LEU A 112 -1.42 2.67 11.44
C LEU A 112 -1.17 1.17 11.27
N THR A 113 -2.03 0.34 11.87
CA THR A 113 -1.92 -1.12 11.82
C THR A 113 -3.29 -1.74 11.64
N TYR A 114 -3.33 -2.98 11.19
CA TYR A 114 -4.53 -3.80 11.19
C TYR A 114 -4.23 -5.14 11.85
N GLU A 115 -5.16 -5.60 12.70
CA GLU A 115 -5.07 -6.91 13.36
C GLU A 115 -6.07 -7.84 12.66
N GLU A 116 -5.60 -9.02 12.25
CA GLU A 116 -6.45 -10.00 11.57
C GLU A 116 -7.55 -10.57 12.48
N GLU A 117 -7.34 -10.54 13.81
CA GLU A 117 -8.26 -11.15 14.78
C GLU A 117 -9.47 -10.28 15.15
N SER A 118 -9.47 -8.97 14.88
CA SER A 118 -10.51 -8.06 15.36
C SER A 118 -11.70 -7.87 14.41
N CYS A 119 -11.64 -8.38 13.20
CA CYS A 119 -12.69 -8.21 12.21
C CYS A 119 -13.45 -9.51 11.97
N GLN A 120 -14.68 -9.59 12.47
CA GLN A 120 -15.65 -10.60 12.01
C GLN A 120 -16.03 -10.24 10.57
N LEU A 121 -15.32 -10.83 9.62
CA LEU A 121 -15.65 -10.70 8.21
C LEU A 121 -17.04 -11.31 7.96
N PRO A 122 -17.90 -10.64 7.18
CA PRO A 122 -19.12 -11.26 6.71
C PRO A 122 -18.82 -12.59 6.01
N ASP A 123 -19.63 -13.63 6.25
CA ASP A 123 -19.39 -15.00 5.77
C ASP A 123 -19.14 -15.10 4.27
N PHE A 124 -19.70 -14.20 3.45
CA PHE A 124 -19.47 -14.20 2.01
C PHE A 124 -18.02 -13.82 1.61
N LEU A 125 -17.25 -13.14 2.48
CA LEU A 125 -15.84 -12.82 2.25
C LEU A 125 -14.92 -13.99 2.66
N ASN A 126 -15.36 -14.84 3.57
CA ASN A 126 -14.62 -16.05 3.95
C ASN A 126 -14.59 -17.12 2.84
N LEU A 127 -15.55 -17.10 1.93
CA LEU A 127 -15.62 -18.04 0.79
C LEU A 127 -14.47 -17.85 -0.23
N ARG A 128 -13.79 -16.71 -0.25
CA ARG A 128 -12.65 -16.49 -1.15
C ARG A 128 -11.35 -17.13 -0.64
N ARG A 129 -11.17 -17.26 0.67
CA ARG A 129 -9.94 -17.84 1.24
C ARG A 129 -9.82 -19.35 0.93
N THR A 130 -10.94 -20.07 0.90
CA THR A 130 -10.96 -21.52 0.63
C THR A 130 -10.81 -21.88 -0.85
N LYS A 131 -11.02 -20.93 -1.76
CA LYS A 131 -10.93 -21.20 -3.21
C LYS A 131 -9.60 -20.83 -3.86
N LEU A 132 -8.78 -19.97 -3.18
CA LEU A 132 -7.49 -19.54 -3.71
C LEU A 132 -6.33 -20.51 -3.36
N GLU A 133 -6.56 -21.48 -2.47
CA GLU A 133 -5.56 -22.53 -2.19
C GLU A 133 -5.54 -23.65 -3.25
N VAL A 134 -6.52 -23.70 -4.14
CA VAL A 134 -6.71 -24.87 -5.03
C VAL A 134 -6.03 -24.71 -6.40
N ASP A 135 -5.78 -23.51 -6.87
CA ASP A 135 -5.24 -23.33 -8.23
C ASP A 135 -4.11 -22.30 -8.30
N ALA A 136 -3.00 -22.57 -7.62
CA ALA A 136 -1.75 -21.97 -8.08
C ALA A 136 -1.45 -22.57 -9.47
N PRO A 137 -1.39 -21.78 -10.54
CA PRO A 137 -1.08 -22.31 -11.87
C PRO A 137 0.26 -23.05 -11.78
N PRO A 138 0.40 -24.19 -12.45
CA PRO A 138 1.64 -24.95 -12.42
C PRO A 138 2.79 -24.04 -12.82
N LYS A 139 3.95 -24.20 -12.16
CA LYS A 139 5.16 -23.37 -12.36
C LYS A 139 5.61 -23.24 -13.82
N SER A 140 5.04 -24.02 -14.73
CA SER A 140 5.25 -23.95 -16.18
C SER A 140 4.61 -22.74 -16.87
N TYR A 141 3.68 -22.00 -16.22
CA TYR A 141 2.98 -20.90 -16.89
C TYR A 141 3.84 -19.62 -17.06
N TRP A 142 4.95 -19.48 -16.35
CA TRP A 142 5.83 -18.30 -16.40
C TRP A 142 7.16 -18.55 -17.09
N TYR A 143 7.46 -19.77 -17.50
CA TYR A 143 8.73 -20.10 -18.14
C TYR A 143 8.52 -21.16 -19.23
N ASP A 144 8.01 -20.72 -20.36
CA ASP A 144 8.36 -21.30 -21.64
C ASP A 144 7.97 -20.39 -22.81
N SER A 145 8.73 -19.33 -23.00
CA SER A 145 8.78 -18.60 -24.27
C SER A 145 10.09 -18.86 -25.03
N ARG A 146 10.81 -19.91 -24.65
CA ARG A 146 11.93 -20.42 -25.46
C ARG A 146 11.67 -21.87 -25.78
N GLY A 147 10.93 -22.07 -26.90
CA GLY A 147 10.94 -23.34 -27.57
C GLY A 147 12.36 -23.78 -27.84
N GLN A 148 12.82 -24.81 -27.14
CA GLN A 148 13.88 -25.67 -27.61
C GLN A 148 13.54 -27.09 -27.22
N ASN A 149 13.53 -27.93 -28.24
CA ASN A 149 13.36 -29.38 -28.34
C ASN A 149 13.92 -30.18 -27.17
#